data_e4479bf575e97ad822766761ca98a037
#
_entry.id   e4479bf575e97ad822766761ca98a037
#
_cell.length_a   1.000
_cell.length_b   1.000
_cell.length_c   1.000
_cell.angle_alpha   90.00
_cell.angle_beta   90.00
_cell.angle_gamma   90.00
#
_symmetry.space_group_name_H-M   'P 1'
#
loop_
_entity.id
_entity.type
_entity.pdbx_description
1 polymer ?
#
loop_
_entity_poly.entity_id
_entity_poly.type
_entity_poly.pdbx_seq_one_letter_code
_entity_poly.pdbx_strand_id
1 'polypeptide(L)'
;VKLNQELVTTLKSQKEIRCFNYDRKKIKTATLAAPIWLHFGAGNIFRGFIATLQNQLLEDGKSDKGIIVVETYDTGIIDLAYKPYDDLNVSVTLKRDGSVNKEIIGSVIESVKSDKEGWQRLIHFFEEDSLQMVTFTITEKGYSVSSYETDFEREPEASESLMGQLTYLCYCRYKKGGKPIAVVSLDNCSQNGKKLQEAVCKFAEEWIKRGKMDAAFKTYLQDPKRVSFPWSMIDKITPQPNKKVQEMLIKAGFEEMPIIKTSKNTWVAPFVNAEEIQYLVIEDSFPNGRPCLEDAGVIFTTREEVERTEKMKVCTCLNPLHTALAIFGCLLDYKTIDEAVGNPLLLQLIEKIGYEEGLPVVTSPAMVNPYHFIKEVIEIRLPNPFILDSPWRIIADTSLKMPIRFGETLKAYKRQGENKIEQLTYIPLVIAGWCRYLLGINDAGKAYEVGPDPRGAILQKALEGLYLGKNENISLKLAPILSDESLFGVNLYEVGLGTKVEHYFAELTADKNVIQKVLDKYLMQ
;
A
#
# COMPACT_ATOMS: atom_id res chain seq x y z
N VAL A 1 -27.85 -15.57 -12.05
CA VAL A 1 -26.86 -16.54 -12.54
C VAL A 1 -25.53 -16.30 -11.85
N LYS A 2 -24.86 -17.36 -11.41
CA LYS A 2 -23.54 -17.33 -10.80
C LYS A 2 -22.49 -16.83 -11.81
N LEU A 3 -21.51 -16.06 -11.34
CA LEU A 3 -20.38 -15.62 -12.18
C LEU A 3 -19.62 -16.85 -12.70
N ASN A 4 -19.66 -17.08 -13.98
CA ASN A 4 -18.97 -18.15 -14.71
C ASN A 4 -18.82 -17.77 -16.19
N GLN A 5 -18.15 -18.61 -16.96
CA GLN A 5 -17.92 -18.36 -18.39
C GLN A 5 -19.21 -18.23 -19.21
N GLU A 6 -20.29 -18.91 -18.83
CA GLU A 6 -21.60 -18.85 -19.51
C GLU A 6 -22.26 -17.48 -19.29
N LEU A 7 -22.25 -16.99 -18.04
CA LEU A 7 -22.77 -15.66 -17.70
C LEU A 7 -22.02 -14.56 -18.47
N VAL A 8 -20.69 -14.67 -18.59
CA VAL A 8 -19.88 -13.69 -19.37
C VAL A 8 -20.42 -13.57 -20.80
N THR A 9 -20.76 -14.70 -21.43
CA THR A 9 -21.30 -14.71 -22.80
C THR A 9 -22.65 -14.00 -22.87
N THR A 10 -23.51 -14.20 -21.89
CA THR A 10 -24.83 -13.55 -21.80
C THR A 10 -24.71 -12.04 -21.55
N LEU A 11 -23.77 -11.61 -20.66
CA LEU A 11 -23.59 -10.22 -20.28
C LEU A 11 -22.90 -9.37 -21.37
N LYS A 12 -22.24 -9.97 -22.36
CA LYS A 12 -21.62 -9.23 -23.49
C LYS A 12 -22.58 -8.31 -24.23
N SER A 13 -23.87 -8.58 -24.21
CA SER A 13 -24.91 -7.74 -24.82
C SER A 13 -25.31 -6.54 -23.93
N GLN A 14 -24.92 -6.52 -22.66
CA GLN A 14 -25.26 -5.48 -21.69
C GLN A 14 -24.14 -4.42 -21.65
N LYS A 15 -24.50 -3.14 -21.83
CA LYS A 15 -23.52 -2.04 -21.81
C LYS A 15 -23.02 -1.67 -20.40
N GLU A 16 -23.69 -2.12 -19.34
CA GLU A 16 -23.40 -1.74 -17.97
C GLU A 16 -22.21 -2.49 -17.35
N ILE A 17 -21.82 -3.62 -17.95
CA ILE A 17 -20.73 -4.47 -17.46
C ILE A 17 -19.77 -4.72 -18.62
N ARG A 18 -18.52 -4.32 -18.44
CA ARG A 18 -17.47 -4.62 -19.41
C ARG A 18 -17.06 -6.09 -19.28
N CYS A 19 -17.21 -6.85 -20.34
CA CYS A 19 -16.79 -8.24 -20.45
C CYS A 19 -15.56 -8.32 -21.36
N PHE A 20 -14.66 -9.25 -21.05
CA PHE A 20 -13.52 -9.52 -21.93
C PHE A 20 -13.97 -10.18 -23.25
N ASN A 21 -13.22 -9.94 -24.35
CA ASN A 21 -13.52 -10.44 -25.70
C ASN A 21 -12.57 -11.53 -26.19
N TYR A 22 -11.44 -11.74 -25.49
CA TYR A 22 -10.49 -12.79 -25.86
C TYR A 22 -11.01 -14.21 -25.57
N ASP A 23 -10.46 -15.20 -26.29
CA ASP A 23 -10.75 -16.64 -26.07
C ASP A 23 -10.01 -17.14 -24.81
N ARG A 24 -10.68 -17.09 -23.66
CA ARG A 24 -10.12 -17.53 -22.39
C ARG A 24 -9.68 -18.99 -22.38
N LYS A 25 -10.34 -19.89 -23.15
CA LYS A 25 -9.94 -21.30 -23.24
C LYS A 25 -8.59 -21.44 -23.94
N LYS A 26 -8.39 -20.70 -25.02
CA LYS A 26 -7.10 -20.63 -25.73
C LYS A 26 -6.02 -20.08 -24.84
N ILE A 27 -6.30 -18.96 -24.13
CA ILE A 27 -5.37 -18.38 -23.16
C ILE A 27 -5.00 -19.38 -22.06
N LYS A 28 -5.99 -20.10 -21.51
CA LYS A 28 -5.76 -21.13 -20.49
C LYS A 28 -4.83 -22.22 -20.97
N THR A 29 -5.09 -22.77 -22.13
CA THR A 29 -4.25 -23.81 -22.73
C THR A 29 -2.83 -23.32 -22.94
N ALA A 30 -2.66 -22.13 -23.51
CA ALA A 30 -1.35 -21.54 -23.75
C ALA A 30 -0.59 -21.23 -22.45
N THR A 31 -1.27 -20.71 -21.43
CA THR A 31 -0.66 -20.40 -20.12
C THR A 31 -0.18 -21.65 -19.41
N LEU A 32 -0.99 -22.70 -19.36
CA LEU A 32 -0.64 -23.96 -18.68
C LEU A 32 0.45 -24.75 -19.39
N ALA A 33 0.56 -24.62 -20.72
CA ALA A 33 1.63 -25.22 -21.50
C ALA A 33 2.98 -24.51 -21.33
N ALA A 34 2.98 -23.20 -21.09
CA ALA A 34 4.18 -22.39 -20.91
C ALA A 34 3.87 -21.17 -20.01
N PRO A 35 3.84 -21.35 -18.69
CA PRO A 35 3.53 -20.29 -17.75
C PRO A 35 4.65 -19.25 -17.75
N ILE A 36 4.28 -17.96 -17.73
CA ILE A 36 5.22 -16.84 -17.69
C ILE A 36 5.12 -16.02 -16.40
N TRP A 37 4.00 -16.09 -15.70
CA TRP A 37 3.73 -15.25 -14.53
C TRP A 37 2.95 -16.01 -13.45
N LEU A 38 3.57 -16.16 -12.27
CA LEU A 38 2.92 -16.57 -11.04
C LEU A 38 2.75 -15.36 -10.12
N HIS A 39 1.64 -15.31 -9.37
CA HIS A 39 1.43 -14.27 -8.37
C HIS A 39 1.07 -14.90 -7.01
N PHE A 40 1.79 -14.52 -5.95
CA PHE A 40 1.53 -14.95 -4.59
C PHE A 40 0.73 -13.88 -3.82
N GLY A 41 -0.39 -14.27 -3.26
CA GLY A 41 -1.33 -13.40 -2.57
C GLY A 41 -2.62 -13.17 -3.38
N ALA A 42 -3.66 -13.96 -3.09
CA ALA A 42 -4.93 -13.95 -3.81
C ALA A 42 -5.92 -12.87 -3.32
N GLY A 43 -5.41 -11.83 -2.66
CA GLY A 43 -6.20 -10.77 -2.02
C GLY A 43 -6.77 -9.72 -2.98
N ASN A 44 -7.41 -8.69 -2.38
CA ASN A 44 -8.12 -7.66 -3.15
C ASN A 44 -7.19 -6.81 -4.03
N ILE A 45 -5.99 -6.48 -3.57
CA ILE A 45 -5.05 -5.67 -4.37
C ILE A 45 -4.60 -6.40 -5.65
N PHE A 46 -4.37 -7.71 -5.58
CA PHE A 46 -4.11 -8.51 -6.77
C PHE A 46 -5.29 -8.51 -7.72
N ARG A 47 -6.48 -8.83 -7.22
CA ARG A 47 -7.70 -8.98 -8.01
C ARG A 47 -8.21 -7.68 -8.62
N GLY A 48 -8.09 -6.57 -7.87
CA GLY A 48 -8.59 -5.24 -8.28
C GLY A 48 -7.55 -4.37 -8.98
N PHE A 49 -6.29 -4.82 -9.08
CA PHE A 49 -5.26 -4.06 -9.76
C PHE A 49 -4.37 -4.94 -10.66
N ILE A 50 -3.59 -5.86 -10.10
CA ILE A 50 -2.58 -6.61 -10.89
C ILE A 50 -3.24 -7.48 -11.96
N ALA A 51 -4.31 -8.19 -11.61
CA ALA A 51 -5.07 -9.00 -12.56
C ALA A 51 -5.75 -8.15 -13.65
N THR A 52 -6.14 -6.90 -13.33
CA THR A 52 -6.75 -5.99 -14.33
C THR A 52 -5.74 -5.54 -15.38
N LEU A 53 -4.47 -5.34 -15.00
CA LEU A 53 -3.41 -5.00 -15.96
C LEU A 53 -3.21 -6.10 -17.01
N GLN A 54 -3.12 -7.35 -16.57
CA GLN A 54 -3.01 -8.48 -17.50
C GLN A 54 -4.29 -8.69 -18.31
N ASN A 55 -5.46 -8.43 -17.71
CA ASN A 55 -6.73 -8.47 -18.44
C ASN A 55 -6.73 -7.45 -19.60
N GLN A 56 -6.19 -6.25 -19.38
CA GLN A 56 -6.04 -5.24 -20.43
C GLN A 56 -5.12 -5.71 -21.56
N LEU A 57 -3.96 -6.31 -21.23
CA LEU A 57 -3.04 -6.83 -22.26
C LEU A 57 -3.66 -7.96 -23.10
N LEU A 58 -4.45 -8.83 -22.46
CA LEU A 58 -5.18 -9.90 -23.17
C LEU A 58 -6.26 -9.31 -24.10
N GLU A 59 -6.97 -8.29 -23.63
CA GLU A 59 -8.02 -7.60 -24.41
C GLU A 59 -7.43 -6.86 -25.62
N ASP A 60 -6.27 -6.25 -25.46
CA ASP A 60 -5.56 -5.53 -26.52
C ASP A 60 -4.76 -6.45 -27.47
N GLY A 61 -4.80 -7.77 -27.22
CA GLY A 61 -4.04 -8.75 -28.00
C GLY A 61 -2.51 -8.65 -27.83
N LYS A 62 -2.07 -8.00 -26.74
CA LYS A 62 -0.65 -7.81 -26.39
C LYS A 62 -0.05 -8.99 -25.63
N SER A 63 -0.89 -9.91 -25.16
CA SER A 63 -0.49 -11.13 -24.47
C SER A 63 -1.38 -12.29 -24.90
N ASP A 64 -0.82 -13.49 -24.89
CA ASP A 64 -1.54 -14.76 -25.07
C ASP A 64 -1.48 -15.63 -23.81
N LYS A 65 -1.00 -15.08 -22.69
CA LYS A 65 -0.85 -15.76 -21.40
C LYS A 65 -1.60 -15.00 -20.30
N GLY A 66 -2.20 -15.74 -19.38
CA GLY A 66 -2.78 -15.20 -18.17
C GLY A 66 -1.86 -15.38 -16.95
N ILE A 67 -2.42 -15.14 -15.77
CA ILE A 67 -1.73 -15.28 -14.49
C ILE A 67 -2.17 -16.55 -13.78
N ILE A 68 -1.24 -17.23 -13.13
CA ILE A 68 -1.52 -18.27 -12.15
C ILE A 68 -1.36 -17.64 -10.77
N VAL A 69 -2.45 -17.63 -9.98
CA VAL A 69 -2.44 -17.05 -8.62
C VAL A 69 -2.25 -18.14 -7.57
N VAL A 70 -1.45 -17.84 -6.56
CA VAL A 70 -1.11 -18.74 -5.47
C VAL A 70 -1.50 -18.12 -4.14
N GLU A 71 -2.16 -18.89 -3.26
CA GLU A 71 -2.45 -18.46 -1.90
C GLU A 71 -1.80 -19.43 -0.90
N THR A 72 -0.99 -18.87 0.01
CA THR A 72 -0.21 -19.65 0.96
C THR A 72 -0.65 -19.48 2.41
N TYR A 73 -1.28 -18.35 2.74
CA TYR A 73 -1.65 -18.01 4.11
C TYR A 73 -3.14 -18.23 4.40
N ASP A 74 -4.00 -17.62 3.60
CA ASP A 74 -5.46 -17.71 3.74
C ASP A 74 -6.05 -18.49 2.56
N THR A 75 -5.71 -19.76 2.48
CA THR A 75 -6.10 -20.64 1.36
C THR A 75 -7.62 -20.75 1.16
N GLY A 76 -8.41 -20.41 2.19
CA GLY A 76 -9.86 -20.32 2.09
C GLY A 76 -10.35 -19.30 1.05
N ILE A 77 -9.55 -18.28 0.73
CA ILE A 77 -9.86 -17.32 -0.34
C ILE A 77 -10.07 -18.03 -1.68
N ILE A 78 -9.24 -19.04 -1.98
CA ILE A 78 -9.34 -19.80 -3.24
C ILE A 78 -10.68 -20.54 -3.32
N ASP A 79 -11.08 -21.20 -2.24
CA ASP A 79 -12.33 -21.96 -2.19
C ASP A 79 -13.59 -21.07 -2.23
N LEU A 80 -13.48 -19.85 -1.67
CA LEU A 80 -14.62 -18.96 -1.49
C LEU A 80 -14.80 -17.94 -2.63
N ALA A 81 -13.71 -17.48 -3.23
CA ALA A 81 -13.75 -16.35 -4.18
C ALA A 81 -13.14 -16.64 -5.57
N TYR A 82 -12.56 -17.81 -5.81
CA TYR A 82 -11.98 -18.18 -7.10
C TYR A 82 -12.64 -19.43 -7.70
N LYS A 83 -12.44 -20.59 -7.11
CA LYS A 83 -12.93 -21.88 -7.66
C LYS A 83 -14.43 -21.90 -7.96
N PRO A 84 -15.32 -21.39 -7.09
CA PRO A 84 -16.74 -21.37 -7.36
C PRO A 84 -17.14 -20.47 -8.54
N TYR A 85 -16.25 -19.60 -9.01
CA TYR A 85 -16.49 -18.58 -10.03
C TYR A 85 -15.57 -18.72 -11.25
N ASP A 86 -15.09 -19.92 -11.56
CA ASP A 86 -14.18 -20.20 -12.68
C ASP A 86 -12.92 -19.33 -12.69
N ASP A 87 -12.39 -18.98 -11.51
CA ASP A 87 -11.28 -18.04 -11.32
C ASP A 87 -11.54 -16.62 -11.90
N LEU A 88 -12.82 -16.27 -12.15
CA LEU A 88 -13.24 -14.93 -12.55
C LEU A 88 -13.51 -14.05 -11.34
N ASN A 89 -13.38 -12.75 -11.52
CA ASN A 89 -13.90 -11.77 -10.55
C ASN A 89 -14.46 -10.54 -11.24
N VAL A 90 -15.31 -9.78 -10.52
CA VAL A 90 -15.80 -8.49 -10.99
C VAL A 90 -14.97 -7.40 -10.32
N SER A 91 -14.22 -6.61 -11.07
CA SER A 91 -13.58 -5.39 -10.59
C SER A 91 -14.59 -4.24 -10.67
N VAL A 92 -14.81 -3.57 -9.54
CA VAL A 92 -15.75 -2.47 -9.39
C VAL A 92 -14.99 -1.21 -9.05
N THR A 93 -14.78 -0.34 -10.05
CA THR A 93 -14.10 0.95 -9.84
C THR A 93 -15.11 1.98 -9.34
N LEU A 94 -14.88 2.48 -8.14
CA LEU A 94 -15.71 3.43 -7.43
C LEU A 94 -15.14 4.84 -7.63
N LYS A 95 -15.88 5.72 -8.29
CA LYS A 95 -15.43 7.07 -8.61
C LYS A 95 -15.99 8.11 -7.64
N ARG A 96 -15.28 9.22 -7.52
CA ARG A 96 -15.66 10.36 -6.66
C ARG A 96 -17.07 10.89 -6.94
N ASP A 97 -17.48 10.94 -8.22
CA ASP A 97 -18.79 11.44 -8.66
C ASP A 97 -19.96 10.50 -8.37
N GLY A 98 -19.69 9.35 -7.75
CA GLY A 98 -20.68 8.29 -7.47
C GLY A 98 -20.90 7.33 -8.63
N SER A 99 -20.29 7.56 -9.79
CA SER A 99 -20.35 6.61 -10.89
C SER A 99 -19.49 5.37 -10.59
N VAL A 100 -19.86 4.24 -11.21
CA VAL A 100 -19.25 2.94 -10.95
C VAL A 100 -18.98 2.23 -12.27
N ASN A 101 -17.73 1.87 -12.50
CA ASN A 101 -17.36 0.99 -13.61
C ASN A 101 -17.30 -0.46 -13.11
N LYS A 102 -17.92 -1.37 -13.86
CA LYS A 102 -17.93 -2.81 -13.56
C LYS A 102 -17.26 -3.56 -14.69
N GLU A 103 -16.26 -4.36 -14.38
CA GLU A 103 -15.52 -5.13 -15.38
C GLU A 103 -15.29 -6.57 -14.89
N ILE A 104 -15.58 -7.55 -15.76
CA ILE A 104 -15.26 -8.95 -15.47
C ILE A 104 -13.82 -9.23 -15.87
N ILE A 105 -13.03 -9.68 -14.91
CA ILE A 105 -11.62 -9.99 -15.07
C ILE A 105 -11.47 -11.49 -15.30
N GLY A 106 -10.92 -11.85 -16.45
CA GLY A 106 -10.71 -13.24 -16.87
C GLY A 106 -9.23 -13.63 -17.01
N SER A 107 -8.30 -12.75 -16.66
CA SER A 107 -6.86 -12.95 -16.80
C SER A 107 -6.26 -13.97 -15.82
N VAL A 108 -6.96 -14.28 -14.72
CA VAL A 108 -6.56 -15.37 -13.82
C VAL A 108 -7.00 -16.69 -14.41
N ILE A 109 -6.02 -17.54 -14.73
CA ILE A 109 -6.24 -18.79 -15.47
C ILE A 109 -6.36 -19.99 -14.54
N GLU A 110 -5.62 -19.95 -13.46
CA GLU A 110 -5.61 -20.98 -12.43
C GLU A 110 -5.33 -20.34 -11.07
N SER A 111 -6.03 -20.82 -10.05
CA SER A 111 -5.76 -20.52 -8.66
C SER A 111 -5.27 -21.78 -7.92
N VAL A 112 -4.18 -21.66 -7.18
CA VAL A 112 -3.47 -22.75 -6.52
C VAL A 112 -3.37 -22.46 -5.02
N LYS A 113 -3.63 -23.47 -4.19
CA LYS A 113 -3.33 -23.44 -2.75
C LYS A 113 -1.96 -24.09 -2.51
N SER A 114 -1.22 -23.64 -1.51
CA SER A 114 0.04 -24.27 -1.10
C SER A 114 -0.18 -25.53 -0.24
N ASP A 115 -1.21 -26.31 -0.52
CA ASP A 115 -1.43 -27.64 0.04
C ASP A 115 -0.55 -28.68 -0.67
N LYS A 116 -0.65 -29.94 -0.27
CA LYS A 116 0.20 -31.01 -0.79
C LYS A 116 0.13 -31.16 -2.33
N GLU A 117 -1.05 -31.03 -2.90
CA GLU A 117 -1.27 -31.15 -4.35
C GLU A 117 -0.75 -29.90 -5.07
N GLY A 118 -1.13 -28.72 -4.58
CA GLY A 118 -0.66 -27.45 -5.13
C GLY A 118 0.84 -27.26 -5.01
N TRP A 119 1.49 -27.83 -3.98
CA TRP A 119 2.92 -27.76 -3.81
C TRP A 119 3.71 -28.41 -4.94
N GLN A 120 3.29 -29.62 -5.36
CA GLN A 120 3.91 -30.30 -6.51
C GLN A 120 3.71 -29.50 -7.81
N ARG A 121 2.55 -28.85 -7.93
CA ARG A 121 2.25 -28.00 -9.08
C ARG A 121 3.13 -26.75 -9.10
N LEU A 122 3.38 -26.14 -7.93
CA LEU A 122 4.28 -24.98 -7.83
C LEU A 122 5.72 -25.35 -8.20
N ILE A 123 6.23 -26.49 -7.75
CA ILE A 123 7.55 -27.01 -8.14
C ILE A 123 7.62 -27.12 -9.66
N HIS A 124 6.63 -27.76 -10.28
CA HIS A 124 6.57 -27.90 -11.74
C HIS A 124 6.62 -26.53 -12.44
N PHE A 125 5.83 -25.54 -12.02
CA PHE A 125 5.87 -24.20 -12.62
C PHE A 125 7.24 -23.52 -12.47
N PHE A 126 7.90 -23.66 -11.33
CA PHE A 126 9.24 -23.07 -11.14
C PHE A 126 10.32 -23.77 -11.97
N GLU A 127 10.11 -25.03 -12.33
CA GLU A 127 10.99 -25.78 -13.22
C GLU A 127 10.83 -25.42 -14.71
N GLU A 128 9.71 -24.76 -15.08
CA GLU A 128 9.46 -24.36 -16.47
C GLU A 128 10.38 -23.22 -16.91
N ASP A 129 11.06 -23.41 -18.05
CA ASP A 129 11.95 -22.41 -18.66
C ASP A 129 11.22 -21.13 -19.02
N SER A 130 9.94 -21.24 -19.35
CA SER A 130 9.09 -20.11 -19.76
C SER A 130 8.76 -19.14 -18.63
N LEU A 131 8.88 -19.56 -17.36
CA LEU A 131 8.54 -18.70 -16.23
C LEU A 131 9.48 -17.50 -16.17
N GLN A 132 8.93 -16.32 -16.39
CA GLN A 132 9.64 -15.05 -16.45
C GLN A 132 9.72 -14.35 -15.11
N MET A 133 8.58 -14.31 -14.40
CA MET A 133 8.50 -13.59 -13.13
C MET A 133 7.51 -14.22 -12.15
N VAL A 134 7.81 -13.97 -10.87
CA VAL A 134 6.94 -14.27 -9.74
C VAL A 134 6.72 -12.99 -8.96
N THR A 135 5.47 -12.63 -8.72
CA THR A 135 5.11 -11.37 -8.05
C THR A 135 4.38 -11.63 -6.73
N PHE A 136 4.43 -10.68 -5.78
CA PHE A 136 3.92 -10.85 -4.41
C PHE A 136 3.08 -9.65 -3.97
N THR A 137 1.93 -9.94 -3.34
CA THR A 137 1.15 -8.99 -2.53
C THR A 137 0.76 -9.68 -1.22
N ILE A 138 1.69 -9.71 -0.24
CA ILE A 138 1.62 -10.53 0.97
C ILE A 138 1.71 -9.74 2.27
N THR A 139 1.82 -8.41 2.18
CA THR A 139 2.11 -7.47 3.27
C THR A 139 3.53 -7.56 3.84
N GLU A 140 4.01 -6.48 4.48
CA GLU A 140 5.38 -6.40 5.01
C GLU A 140 5.73 -7.51 6.00
N LYS A 141 4.75 -8.00 6.77
CA LYS A 141 4.95 -9.10 7.72
C LYS A 141 5.37 -10.40 7.05
N GLY A 142 4.98 -10.62 5.80
CA GLY A 142 5.33 -11.83 5.04
C GLY A 142 6.82 -11.96 4.74
N TYR A 143 7.60 -10.87 4.83
CA TYR A 143 9.05 -10.87 4.64
C TYR A 143 9.85 -11.10 5.93
N SER A 144 9.19 -11.18 7.09
CA SER A 144 9.87 -11.39 8.37
C SER A 144 10.44 -12.80 8.47
N VAL A 145 11.73 -12.89 8.74
CA VAL A 145 12.47 -14.14 8.94
C VAL A 145 12.52 -14.53 10.42
N SER A 146 12.55 -13.54 11.33
CA SER A 146 12.69 -13.77 12.78
C SER A 146 11.55 -14.61 13.40
N SER A 147 10.36 -14.57 12.81
CA SER A 147 9.23 -15.38 13.26
C SER A 147 9.30 -16.86 12.85
N TYR A 148 10.28 -17.22 12.02
CA TYR A 148 10.39 -18.54 11.39
C TYR A 148 11.76 -19.19 11.56
N GLU A 149 12.52 -18.84 12.60
CA GLU A 149 13.85 -19.41 12.85
C GLU A 149 13.80 -20.93 13.02
N THR A 150 12.72 -21.47 13.56
CA THR A 150 12.49 -22.91 13.66
C THR A 150 12.36 -23.60 12.29
N ASP A 151 11.99 -22.86 11.26
CA ASP A 151 11.86 -23.36 9.89
C ASP A 151 13.22 -23.72 9.26
N PHE A 152 14.32 -23.13 9.74
CA PHE A 152 15.68 -23.51 9.31
C PHE A 152 16.06 -24.93 9.68
N GLU A 153 15.47 -25.48 10.75
CA GLU A 153 15.71 -26.88 11.18
C GLU A 153 14.93 -27.90 10.35
N ARG A 154 13.87 -27.47 9.65
CA ARG A 154 13.07 -28.34 8.78
C ARG A 154 13.80 -28.65 7.48
N GLU A 155 13.37 -29.72 6.81
CA GLU A 155 13.76 -29.93 5.42
C GLU A 155 13.19 -28.79 4.55
N PRO A 156 13.97 -28.27 3.58
CA PRO A 156 13.56 -27.11 2.79
C PRO A 156 12.19 -27.24 2.12
N GLU A 157 11.86 -28.44 1.65
CA GLU A 157 10.57 -28.78 1.02
C GLU A 157 9.38 -28.74 1.99
N ALA A 158 9.65 -28.83 3.30
CA ALA A 158 8.66 -28.82 4.37
C ALA A 158 8.58 -27.46 5.08
N SER A 159 9.12 -26.41 4.49
CA SER A 159 9.06 -25.05 5.04
C SER A 159 7.63 -24.56 5.18
N GLU A 160 7.29 -23.98 6.32
CA GLU A 160 5.96 -23.40 6.59
C GLU A 160 5.90 -21.92 6.23
N SER A 161 7.03 -21.21 6.24
CA SER A 161 7.07 -19.80 5.86
C SER A 161 7.07 -19.62 4.34
N LEU A 162 6.39 -18.57 3.87
CA LEU A 162 6.40 -18.25 2.43
C LEU A 162 7.84 -17.99 1.91
N MET A 163 8.68 -17.32 2.70
CA MET A 163 10.06 -17.03 2.27
C MET A 163 10.90 -18.31 2.16
N GLY A 164 10.72 -19.26 3.05
CA GLY A 164 11.35 -20.58 2.93
C GLY A 164 10.80 -21.36 1.75
N GLN A 165 9.48 -21.40 1.57
CA GLN A 165 8.84 -22.03 0.40
C GLN A 165 9.37 -21.46 -0.91
N LEU A 166 9.44 -20.13 -1.02
CA LEU A 166 9.99 -19.45 -2.20
C LEU A 166 11.46 -19.79 -2.43
N THR A 167 12.27 -19.85 -1.36
CA THR A 167 13.68 -20.22 -1.44
C THR A 167 13.83 -21.64 -1.98
N TYR A 168 13.00 -22.57 -1.50
CA TYR A 168 13.01 -23.96 -2.01
C TYR A 168 12.56 -24.04 -3.48
N LEU A 169 11.53 -23.31 -3.88
CA LEU A 169 11.09 -23.25 -5.28
C LEU A 169 12.18 -22.68 -6.19
N CYS A 170 12.90 -21.65 -5.76
CA CYS A 170 14.08 -21.14 -6.47
C CYS A 170 15.21 -22.18 -6.54
N TYR A 171 15.37 -22.99 -5.49
CA TYR A 171 16.34 -24.10 -5.49
C TYR A 171 15.95 -25.20 -6.47
N CYS A 172 14.68 -25.58 -6.57
CA CYS A 172 14.19 -26.52 -7.59
C CYS A 172 14.52 -26.01 -9.00
N ARG A 173 14.25 -24.72 -9.27
CA ARG A 173 14.61 -24.07 -10.54
C ARG A 173 16.12 -24.10 -10.79
N TYR A 174 16.95 -23.82 -9.78
CA TYR A 174 18.40 -23.92 -9.86
C TYR A 174 18.84 -25.33 -10.24
N LYS A 175 18.29 -26.35 -9.57
CA LYS A 175 18.60 -27.78 -9.85
C LYS A 175 18.17 -28.21 -11.25
N LYS A 176 17.11 -27.61 -11.80
CA LYS A 176 16.60 -27.90 -13.16
C LYS A 176 17.43 -27.24 -14.28
N GLY A 177 18.43 -26.47 -13.95
CA GLY A 177 19.30 -25.78 -14.93
C GLY A 177 19.46 -24.30 -14.69
N GLY A 178 18.78 -23.75 -13.70
CA GLY A 178 18.95 -22.38 -13.21
C GLY A 178 18.60 -21.33 -14.26
N LYS A 179 17.51 -21.49 -15.00
CA LYS A 179 17.01 -20.45 -15.91
C LYS A 179 16.72 -19.15 -15.15
N PRO A 180 16.97 -17.99 -15.76
CA PRO A 180 16.74 -16.72 -15.08
C PRO A 180 15.29 -16.49 -14.68
N ILE A 181 15.07 -15.68 -13.63
CA ILE A 181 13.74 -15.32 -13.11
C ILE A 181 13.80 -13.97 -12.40
N ALA A 182 12.71 -13.20 -12.46
CA ALA A 182 12.48 -12.03 -11.62
C ALA A 182 11.54 -12.39 -10.46
N VAL A 183 11.89 -11.98 -9.24
CA VAL A 183 11.14 -12.21 -8.01
C VAL A 183 10.75 -10.84 -7.44
N VAL A 184 9.51 -10.43 -7.64
CA VAL A 184 9.07 -9.03 -7.55
C VAL A 184 8.09 -8.82 -6.41
N SER A 185 8.49 -8.08 -5.38
CA SER A 185 7.53 -7.60 -4.39
C SER A 185 6.69 -6.46 -4.97
N LEU A 186 5.36 -6.56 -4.85
CA LEU A 186 4.39 -5.51 -5.16
C LEU A 186 3.69 -5.02 -3.88
N ASP A 187 4.35 -5.14 -2.73
CA ASP A 187 3.83 -4.67 -1.46
C ASP A 187 4.20 -3.20 -1.19
N ASN A 188 3.30 -2.50 -0.53
CA ASN A 188 3.49 -1.09 -0.17
C ASN A 188 4.38 -0.96 1.09
N CYS A 189 5.65 -1.30 0.96
CA CYS A 189 6.66 -1.09 1.99
C CYS A 189 7.98 -0.65 1.36
N SER A 190 8.72 0.16 2.10
CA SER A 190 9.98 0.73 1.62
C SER A 190 11.02 -0.34 1.32
N GLN A 191 11.71 -0.18 0.17
CA GLN A 191 12.75 -1.09 -0.30
C GLN A 191 12.28 -2.54 -0.36
N ASN A 192 11.06 -2.76 -0.84
CA ASN A 192 10.39 -4.06 -0.82
C ASN A 192 11.18 -5.19 -1.51
N GLY A 193 11.79 -4.92 -2.67
CA GLY A 193 12.65 -5.90 -3.37
C GLY A 193 13.89 -6.28 -2.57
N LYS A 194 14.48 -5.34 -1.81
CA LYS A 194 15.61 -5.62 -0.91
C LYS A 194 15.18 -6.54 0.24
N LYS A 195 14.06 -6.24 0.90
CA LYS A 195 13.51 -7.07 1.98
C LYS A 195 13.24 -8.50 1.51
N LEU A 196 12.65 -8.65 0.32
CA LEU A 196 12.41 -9.94 -0.31
C LEU A 196 13.71 -10.70 -0.57
N GLN A 197 14.71 -10.04 -1.17
CA GLN A 197 16.02 -10.62 -1.44
C GLN A 197 16.72 -11.07 -0.16
N GLU A 198 16.75 -10.22 0.86
CA GLU A 198 17.38 -10.51 2.16
C GLU A 198 16.72 -11.72 2.83
N ALA A 199 15.39 -11.83 2.79
CA ALA A 199 14.67 -12.96 3.36
C ALA A 199 15.00 -14.29 2.63
N VAL A 200 14.94 -14.31 1.30
CA VAL A 200 15.27 -15.50 0.49
C VAL A 200 16.74 -15.90 0.68
N CYS A 201 17.67 -14.94 0.65
CA CYS A 201 19.09 -15.21 0.85
C CYS A 201 19.37 -15.74 2.27
N LYS A 202 18.66 -15.23 3.29
CA LYS A 202 18.82 -15.72 4.67
C LYS A 202 18.41 -17.18 4.80
N PHE A 203 17.28 -17.60 4.23
CA PHE A 203 16.86 -18.99 4.21
C PHE A 203 17.89 -19.88 3.47
N ALA A 204 18.34 -19.46 2.30
CA ALA A 204 19.35 -20.19 1.53
C ALA A 204 20.66 -20.35 2.33
N GLU A 205 21.16 -19.28 2.98
CA GLU A 205 22.37 -19.32 3.79
C GLU A 205 22.24 -20.30 4.97
N GLU A 206 21.11 -20.26 5.68
CA GLU A 206 20.89 -21.15 6.83
C GLU A 206 20.79 -22.62 6.40
N TRP A 207 20.14 -22.92 5.28
CA TRP A 207 20.06 -24.30 4.77
C TRP A 207 21.36 -24.78 4.15
N ILE A 208 22.16 -23.92 3.52
CA ILE A 208 23.51 -24.26 3.06
C ILE A 208 24.42 -24.59 4.25
N LYS A 209 24.42 -23.77 5.32
CA LYS A 209 25.18 -24.03 6.54
C LYS A 209 24.85 -25.40 7.18
N ARG A 210 23.58 -25.83 7.06
CA ARG A 210 23.09 -27.13 7.56
C ARG A 210 23.28 -28.28 6.59
N GLY A 211 23.93 -28.03 5.44
CA GLY A 211 24.16 -29.05 4.41
C GLY A 211 22.92 -29.52 3.64
N LYS A 212 21.84 -28.74 3.70
CA LYS A 212 20.54 -29.03 3.06
C LYS A 212 20.43 -28.49 1.62
N MET A 213 21.30 -27.58 1.24
CA MET A 213 21.36 -26.98 -0.11
C MET A 213 22.80 -26.84 -0.60
N ASP A 214 22.99 -26.84 -1.91
CA ASP A 214 24.30 -26.66 -2.54
C ASP A 214 24.85 -25.27 -2.32
N ALA A 215 26.12 -25.11 -1.98
CA ALA A 215 26.77 -23.82 -1.76
C ALA A 215 26.69 -22.90 -2.99
N ALA A 216 26.76 -23.45 -4.19
CA ALA A 216 26.66 -22.69 -5.45
C ALA A 216 25.29 -22.05 -5.67
N PHE A 217 24.24 -22.49 -4.97
CA PHE A 217 22.92 -21.88 -5.03
C PHE A 217 22.92 -20.42 -4.55
N LYS A 218 23.75 -20.08 -3.55
CA LYS A 218 23.93 -18.69 -3.11
C LYS A 218 24.41 -17.79 -4.25
N THR A 219 25.38 -18.25 -5.04
CA THR A 219 25.89 -17.51 -6.19
C THR A 219 24.80 -17.29 -7.26
N TYR A 220 23.97 -18.31 -7.50
CA TYR A 220 22.82 -18.20 -8.40
C TYR A 220 21.81 -17.14 -7.92
N LEU A 221 21.47 -17.13 -6.63
CA LEU A 221 20.53 -16.14 -6.05
C LEU A 221 21.08 -14.71 -6.04
N GLN A 222 22.39 -14.54 -5.96
CA GLN A 222 23.04 -13.23 -5.89
C GLN A 222 23.42 -12.65 -7.25
N ASP A 223 23.36 -13.45 -8.31
CA ASP A 223 23.62 -12.98 -9.67
C ASP A 223 22.33 -12.35 -10.26
N PRO A 224 22.27 -11.02 -10.46
CA PRO A 224 21.07 -10.35 -10.97
C PRO A 224 20.73 -10.75 -12.42
N LYS A 225 21.65 -11.36 -13.15
CA LYS A 225 21.38 -11.95 -14.47
C LYS A 225 20.67 -13.31 -14.38
N ARG A 226 20.62 -13.90 -13.21
CA ARG A 226 19.98 -15.19 -12.94
C ARG A 226 18.73 -15.02 -12.09
N VAL A 227 18.83 -14.35 -10.96
CA VAL A 227 17.69 -14.03 -10.10
C VAL A 227 17.71 -12.53 -9.78
N SER A 228 16.77 -11.79 -10.30
CA SER A 228 16.61 -10.39 -9.95
C SER A 228 15.53 -10.22 -8.89
N PHE A 229 15.66 -9.16 -8.09
CA PHE A 229 14.68 -8.73 -7.09
C PHE A 229 14.31 -7.27 -7.35
N PRO A 230 13.52 -6.99 -8.40
CA PRO A 230 13.12 -5.64 -8.75
C PRO A 230 12.40 -4.94 -7.60
N TRP A 231 12.74 -3.68 -7.36
CA TRP A 231 11.98 -2.83 -6.43
C TRP A 231 10.73 -2.32 -7.10
N SER A 232 9.69 -2.07 -6.31
CA SER A 232 8.48 -1.46 -6.84
C SER A 232 7.88 -0.42 -5.90
N MET A 233 7.12 0.51 -6.47
CA MET A 233 6.20 1.38 -5.77
C MET A 233 4.80 1.13 -6.31
N ILE A 234 3.90 0.70 -5.42
CA ILE A 234 2.50 0.48 -5.74
C ILE A 234 1.64 1.49 -5.00
N ASP A 235 0.64 2.02 -5.68
CA ASP A 235 -0.32 2.93 -5.10
C ASP A 235 -1.71 2.70 -5.71
N LYS A 236 -2.56 1.99 -4.98
CA LYS A 236 -3.97 1.74 -5.27
C LYS A 236 -4.68 1.32 -4.00
N ILE A 237 -5.85 1.87 -3.78
CA ILE A 237 -6.72 1.46 -2.68
C ILE A 237 -7.78 0.49 -3.21
N THR A 238 -7.88 -0.67 -2.57
CA THR A 238 -8.92 -1.67 -2.81
C THR A 238 -9.70 -1.89 -1.50
N PRO A 239 -10.75 -1.10 -1.27
CA PRO A 239 -11.55 -1.19 -0.05
C PRO A 239 -12.17 -2.58 0.11
N GLN A 240 -12.48 -2.95 1.35
CA GLN A 240 -13.20 -4.19 1.62
C GLN A 240 -14.53 -4.24 0.86
N PRO A 241 -15.00 -5.43 0.45
CA PRO A 241 -16.30 -5.58 -0.18
C PRO A 241 -17.40 -5.06 0.75
N ASN A 242 -18.37 -4.33 0.20
CA ASN A 242 -19.47 -3.75 0.97
C ASN A 242 -20.84 -4.07 0.35
N LYS A 243 -21.89 -3.98 1.16
CA LYS A 243 -23.26 -4.33 0.77
C LYS A 243 -23.81 -3.47 -0.37
N LYS A 244 -23.46 -2.18 -0.43
CA LYS A 244 -23.94 -1.30 -1.51
C LYS A 244 -23.48 -1.78 -2.87
N VAL A 245 -22.20 -2.17 -2.98
CA VAL A 245 -21.66 -2.72 -4.22
C VAL A 245 -22.27 -4.09 -4.53
N GLN A 246 -22.43 -4.96 -3.52
CA GLN A 246 -23.13 -6.23 -3.69
C GLN A 246 -24.54 -6.05 -4.27
N GLU A 247 -25.33 -5.13 -3.72
CA GLU A 247 -26.69 -4.83 -4.21
C GLU A 247 -26.69 -4.27 -5.65
N MET A 248 -25.70 -3.42 -6.00
CA MET A 248 -25.53 -2.92 -7.37
C MET A 248 -25.25 -4.06 -8.35
N LEU A 249 -24.44 -5.05 -7.98
CA LEU A 249 -24.12 -6.18 -8.82
C LEU A 249 -25.33 -7.13 -8.97
N ILE A 250 -26.08 -7.36 -7.89
CA ILE A 250 -27.32 -8.15 -7.94
C ILE A 250 -28.34 -7.48 -8.89
N LYS A 251 -28.51 -6.17 -8.81
CA LYS A 251 -29.37 -5.41 -9.72
C LYS A 251 -28.89 -5.48 -11.19
N ALA A 252 -27.59 -5.61 -11.40
CA ALA A 252 -26.97 -5.75 -12.71
C ALA A 252 -27.02 -7.19 -13.28
N GLY A 253 -27.70 -8.12 -12.58
CA GLY A 253 -27.98 -9.48 -13.06
C GLY A 253 -27.10 -10.59 -12.50
N PHE A 254 -26.22 -10.30 -11.52
CA PHE A 254 -25.51 -11.34 -10.78
C PHE A 254 -26.39 -11.86 -9.64
N GLU A 255 -26.56 -13.17 -9.53
CA GLU A 255 -27.42 -13.76 -8.49
C GLU A 255 -26.69 -14.00 -7.17
N GLU A 256 -25.43 -14.43 -7.22
CA GLU A 256 -24.65 -14.80 -6.04
C GLU A 256 -23.37 -13.96 -5.96
N MET A 257 -23.38 -12.95 -5.11
CA MET A 257 -22.23 -12.09 -4.82
C MET A 257 -21.99 -12.01 -3.31
N PRO A 258 -21.82 -13.16 -2.60
CA PRO A 258 -21.75 -13.18 -1.14
C PRO A 258 -20.48 -12.48 -0.64
N ILE A 259 -20.63 -11.72 0.45
CA ILE A 259 -19.51 -11.19 1.23
C ILE A 259 -19.26 -12.15 2.38
N ILE A 260 -18.12 -12.83 2.36
CA ILE A 260 -17.80 -13.92 3.29
C ILE A 260 -16.55 -13.54 4.09
N LYS A 261 -16.53 -13.90 5.35
CA LYS A 261 -15.36 -13.77 6.21
C LYS A 261 -14.66 -15.12 6.31
N THR A 262 -13.37 -15.17 5.97
CA THR A 262 -12.57 -16.38 6.09
C THR A 262 -12.24 -16.72 7.54
N SER A 263 -11.73 -17.93 7.79
CA SER A 263 -11.22 -18.33 9.10
C SER A 263 -10.04 -17.48 9.60
N LYS A 264 -9.32 -16.82 8.71
CA LYS A 264 -8.22 -15.88 9.00
C LYS A 264 -8.69 -14.43 9.16
N ASN A 265 -10.03 -14.21 9.26
CA ASN A 265 -10.65 -12.90 9.39
C ASN A 265 -10.52 -11.97 8.16
N THR A 266 -10.26 -12.49 6.98
CA THR A 266 -10.25 -11.73 5.72
C THR A 266 -11.67 -11.68 5.14
N TRP A 267 -12.13 -10.50 4.72
CA TRP A 267 -13.38 -10.34 4.00
C TRP A 267 -13.15 -10.53 2.50
N VAL A 268 -13.87 -11.48 1.90
CA VAL A 268 -13.79 -11.81 0.47
C VAL A 268 -15.17 -11.86 -0.17
N ALA A 269 -15.19 -11.59 -1.47
CA ALA A 269 -16.37 -11.69 -2.32
C ALA A 269 -15.92 -12.05 -3.75
N PRO A 270 -16.80 -12.51 -4.65
CA PRO A 270 -16.48 -12.70 -6.06
C PRO A 270 -16.33 -11.37 -6.83
N PHE A 271 -16.31 -10.26 -6.12
CA PHE A 271 -16.02 -8.92 -6.64
C PHE A 271 -15.00 -8.21 -5.77
N VAL A 272 -14.36 -7.19 -6.33
CA VAL A 272 -13.40 -6.33 -5.63
C VAL A 272 -13.72 -4.87 -5.89
N ASN A 273 -13.77 -4.09 -4.81
CA ASN A 273 -13.85 -2.65 -4.89
C ASN A 273 -12.46 -2.07 -5.15
N ALA A 274 -12.37 -1.10 -6.03
CA ALA A 274 -11.12 -0.41 -6.33
C ALA A 274 -11.38 1.09 -6.53
N GLU A 275 -10.42 1.93 -6.15
CA GLU A 275 -10.43 3.34 -6.55
C GLU A 275 -10.04 3.51 -8.03
N GLU A 276 -10.26 4.71 -8.56
CA GLU A 276 -9.91 5.08 -9.92
C GLU A 276 -8.39 5.26 -10.11
N ILE A 277 -7.73 5.90 -9.13
CA ILE A 277 -6.30 6.19 -9.18
C ILE A 277 -5.47 4.92 -9.00
N GLN A 278 -4.42 4.79 -9.81
CA GLN A 278 -3.47 3.69 -9.71
C GLN A 278 -2.10 4.08 -10.23
N TYR A 279 -1.08 3.67 -9.48
CA TYR A 279 0.32 3.76 -9.89
C TYR A 279 1.04 2.46 -9.58
N LEU A 280 1.79 1.98 -10.57
CA LEU A 280 2.73 0.88 -10.38
C LEU A 280 4.01 1.23 -11.11
N VAL A 281 5.07 1.43 -10.35
CA VAL A 281 6.42 1.76 -10.84
C VAL A 281 7.33 0.62 -10.43
N ILE A 282 8.02 0.01 -11.37
CA ILE A 282 8.86 -1.19 -11.13
C ILE A 282 10.26 -0.96 -11.73
N GLU A 283 11.28 -1.40 -11.01
CA GLU A 283 12.64 -1.49 -11.54
C GLU A 283 12.69 -2.46 -12.73
N ASP A 284 13.17 -1.98 -13.88
CA ASP A 284 13.23 -2.80 -15.10
C ASP A 284 14.44 -3.76 -15.09
N SER A 285 14.33 -4.80 -14.28
CA SER A 285 15.34 -5.84 -14.10
C SER A 285 14.71 -7.23 -14.21
N PHE A 286 14.51 -7.69 -15.45
CA PHE A 286 13.82 -8.94 -15.79
C PHE A 286 14.69 -9.84 -16.68
N PRO A 287 15.57 -10.66 -16.10
CA PRO A 287 16.59 -11.41 -16.87
C PRO A 287 16.02 -12.50 -17.78
N ASN A 288 14.75 -12.91 -17.62
CA ASN A 288 14.04 -13.83 -18.51
C ASN A 288 12.89 -13.14 -19.29
N GLY A 289 12.91 -11.81 -19.38
CA GLY A 289 11.81 -11.03 -19.97
C GLY A 289 10.62 -10.87 -19.03
N ARG A 290 9.61 -10.17 -19.49
CA ARG A 290 8.37 -9.86 -18.79
C ARG A 290 7.22 -9.57 -19.76
N PRO A 291 5.95 -9.63 -19.34
CA PRO A 291 4.84 -9.06 -20.10
C PRO A 291 5.04 -7.55 -20.34
N CYS A 292 4.51 -7.03 -21.44
CA CYS A 292 4.56 -5.60 -21.80
C CYS A 292 3.56 -4.77 -20.97
N LEU A 293 3.70 -4.81 -19.64
CA LEU A 293 2.78 -4.14 -18.70
C LEU A 293 2.79 -2.61 -18.83
N GLU A 294 3.80 -2.03 -19.48
CA GLU A 294 3.82 -0.62 -19.87
C GLU A 294 2.65 -0.23 -20.77
N ASP A 295 2.18 -1.15 -21.61
CA ASP A 295 0.98 -0.93 -22.44
C ASP A 295 -0.33 -0.90 -21.61
N ALA A 296 -0.28 -1.38 -20.38
CA ALA A 296 -1.36 -1.27 -19.40
C ALA A 296 -1.11 -0.18 -18.34
N GLY A 297 -0.11 0.69 -18.54
CA GLY A 297 0.17 1.85 -17.70
C GLY A 297 1.15 1.62 -16.55
N VAL A 298 1.84 0.47 -16.48
CA VAL A 298 2.94 0.25 -15.54
C VAL A 298 4.17 1.03 -16.01
N ILE A 299 4.84 1.70 -15.08
CA ILE A 299 6.07 2.45 -15.35
C ILE A 299 7.27 1.58 -15.00
N PHE A 300 8.09 1.25 -16.01
CA PHE A 300 9.38 0.59 -15.81
C PHE A 300 10.50 1.61 -15.85
N THR A 301 11.41 1.56 -14.87
CA THR A 301 12.46 2.55 -14.70
C THR A 301 13.66 1.99 -13.93
N THR A 302 14.58 2.86 -13.48
CA THR A 302 15.69 2.45 -12.62
C THR A 302 15.25 2.31 -11.16
N ARG A 303 16.03 1.57 -10.36
CA ARG A 303 15.80 1.42 -8.91
C ARG A 303 15.74 2.76 -8.20
N GLU A 304 16.64 3.68 -8.57
CA GLU A 304 16.71 5.02 -7.98
C GLU A 304 15.43 5.81 -8.23
N GLU A 305 14.83 5.67 -9.41
CA GLU A 305 13.58 6.36 -9.75
C GLU A 305 12.37 5.72 -9.01
N VAL A 306 12.37 4.40 -8.79
CA VAL A 306 11.38 3.74 -7.93
C VAL A 306 11.46 4.31 -6.52
N GLU A 307 12.67 4.40 -5.94
CA GLU A 307 12.89 4.96 -4.60
C GLU A 307 12.47 6.44 -4.53
N ARG A 308 12.80 7.26 -5.54
CA ARG A 308 12.36 8.65 -5.62
C ARG A 308 10.85 8.78 -5.65
N THR A 309 10.17 7.92 -6.42
CA THR A 309 8.71 7.93 -6.52
C THR A 309 8.06 7.52 -5.18
N GLU A 310 8.61 6.54 -4.50
CA GLU A 310 8.16 6.16 -3.16
C GLU A 310 8.34 7.32 -2.16
N LYS A 311 9.53 7.93 -2.12
CA LYS A 311 9.81 9.09 -1.26
C LYS A 311 8.89 10.26 -1.55
N MET A 312 8.66 10.59 -2.81
CA MET A 312 7.69 11.61 -3.22
C MET A 312 6.31 11.35 -2.60
N LYS A 313 5.79 10.13 -2.75
CA LYS A 313 4.48 9.73 -2.21
C LYS A 313 4.45 9.80 -0.68
N VAL A 314 5.42 9.15 -0.03
CA VAL A 314 5.41 8.92 1.43
C VAL A 314 5.81 10.16 2.22
N CYS A 315 6.78 10.93 1.73
CA CYS A 315 7.34 12.06 2.48
C CYS A 315 6.71 13.42 2.11
N THR A 316 5.96 13.51 1.00
CA THR A 316 5.47 14.82 0.52
C THR A 316 4.03 14.77 0.00
N CYS A 317 3.74 13.94 -1.02
CA CYS A 317 2.57 14.18 -1.86
C CYS A 317 1.27 13.48 -1.41
N LEU A 318 1.35 12.44 -0.58
CA LEU A 318 0.16 11.72 -0.08
C LEU A 318 0.14 11.61 1.44
N ASN A 319 1.14 10.93 2.03
CA ASN A 319 1.04 10.55 3.44
C ASN A 319 1.07 11.74 4.42
N PRO A 320 1.83 12.83 4.20
CA PRO A 320 1.74 14.02 5.04
C PRO A 320 0.36 14.66 5.02
N LEU A 321 -0.26 14.79 3.84
CA LEU A 321 -1.58 15.38 3.66
C LEU A 321 -2.65 14.56 4.40
N HIS A 322 -2.58 13.25 4.23
CA HIS A 322 -3.46 12.31 4.91
C HIS A 322 -3.30 12.36 6.43
N THR A 323 -2.06 12.51 6.95
CA THR A 323 -1.79 12.64 8.37
C THR A 323 -2.32 13.96 8.93
N ALA A 324 -2.14 15.07 8.22
CA ALA A 324 -2.67 16.37 8.63
C ALA A 324 -4.21 16.33 8.73
N LEU A 325 -4.89 15.73 7.73
CA LEU A 325 -6.34 15.52 7.78
C LEU A 325 -6.75 14.63 8.96
N ALA A 326 -5.99 13.57 9.26
CA ALA A 326 -6.31 12.66 10.36
C ALA A 326 -6.19 13.36 11.71
N ILE A 327 -5.14 14.15 11.93
CA ILE A 327 -4.94 14.91 13.18
C ILE A 327 -6.11 15.86 13.44
N PHE A 328 -6.38 16.74 12.50
CA PHE A 328 -7.47 17.71 12.65
C PHE A 328 -8.86 17.08 12.52
N GLY A 329 -8.97 15.99 11.75
CA GLY A 329 -10.18 15.19 11.64
C GLY A 329 -10.60 14.56 12.97
N CYS A 330 -9.66 13.99 13.72
CA CYS A 330 -9.91 13.49 15.08
C CYS A 330 -10.28 14.62 16.04
N LEU A 331 -9.57 15.74 15.99
CA LEU A 331 -9.84 16.89 16.85
C LEU A 331 -11.22 17.52 16.61
N LEU A 332 -11.70 17.54 15.36
CA LEU A 332 -13.00 18.04 14.94
C LEU A 332 -14.10 16.96 14.91
N ASP A 333 -13.80 15.75 15.34
CA ASP A 333 -14.71 14.58 15.45
C ASP A 333 -15.28 14.09 14.11
N TYR A 334 -14.58 14.29 12.99
CA TYR A 334 -14.94 13.68 11.70
C TYR A 334 -14.78 12.16 11.75
N LYS A 335 -15.67 11.44 11.06
CA LYS A 335 -15.68 9.97 11.06
C LYS A 335 -14.89 9.40 9.89
N THR A 336 -14.89 10.09 8.77
CA THR A 336 -14.23 9.66 7.54
C THR A 336 -13.34 10.77 6.96
N ILE A 337 -12.41 10.40 6.10
CA ILE A 337 -11.48 11.34 5.46
C ILE A 337 -12.20 12.22 4.43
N ASP A 338 -13.18 11.68 3.72
CA ASP A 338 -13.97 12.46 2.76
C ASP A 338 -14.81 13.53 3.47
N GLU A 339 -15.35 13.25 4.66
CA GLU A 339 -15.98 14.27 5.50
C GLU A 339 -14.97 15.34 5.94
N ALA A 340 -13.79 14.93 6.39
CA ALA A 340 -12.76 15.86 6.86
C ALA A 340 -12.28 16.79 5.73
N VAL A 341 -12.03 16.27 4.54
CA VAL A 341 -11.60 17.08 3.38
C VAL A 341 -12.74 17.94 2.84
N GLY A 342 -13.99 17.60 3.14
CA GLY A 342 -15.17 18.45 2.87
C GLY A 342 -15.18 19.75 3.67
N ASN A 343 -14.40 19.86 4.76
CA ASN A 343 -14.21 21.10 5.48
C ASN A 343 -13.24 22.01 4.70
N PRO A 344 -13.65 23.23 4.27
CA PRO A 344 -12.84 24.13 3.45
C PRO A 344 -11.49 24.49 4.07
N LEU A 345 -11.42 24.65 5.40
CA LEU A 345 -10.16 24.97 6.10
C LEU A 345 -9.21 23.78 6.10
N LEU A 346 -9.71 22.57 6.29
CA LEU A 346 -8.86 21.37 6.22
C LEU A 346 -8.38 21.10 4.79
N LEU A 347 -9.23 21.31 3.80
CA LEU A 347 -8.84 21.25 2.38
C LEU A 347 -7.72 22.26 2.10
N GLN A 348 -7.91 23.53 2.48
CA GLN A 348 -6.91 24.57 2.28
C GLN A 348 -5.60 24.26 3.03
N LEU A 349 -5.67 23.69 4.25
CA LEU A 349 -4.48 23.28 5.01
C LEU A 349 -3.64 22.27 4.22
N ILE A 350 -4.25 21.22 3.69
CA ILE A 350 -3.50 20.21 2.94
C ILE A 350 -3.00 20.73 1.59
N GLU A 351 -3.72 21.64 0.93
CA GLU A 351 -3.25 22.34 -0.26
C GLU A 351 -1.99 23.16 0.05
N LYS A 352 -2.01 23.94 1.12
CA LYS A 352 -0.85 24.73 1.58
C LYS A 352 0.34 23.84 1.94
N ILE A 353 0.12 22.75 2.68
CA ILE A 353 1.19 21.78 3.00
C ILE A 353 1.76 21.17 1.72
N GLY A 354 0.92 20.70 0.81
CA GLY A 354 1.34 20.03 -0.40
C GLY A 354 2.06 20.94 -1.37
N TYR A 355 1.40 22.04 -1.75
CA TYR A 355 1.88 22.91 -2.83
C TYR A 355 2.92 23.94 -2.36
N GLU A 356 2.77 24.52 -1.17
CA GLU A 356 3.63 25.61 -0.72
C GLU A 356 4.82 25.12 0.13
N GLU A 357 4.64 24.10 0.98
CA GLU A 357 5.73 23.61 1.85
C GLU A 357 6.34 22.29 1.38
N GLY A 358 5.59 21.41 0.75
CA GLY A 358 6.07 20.11 0.28
C GLY A 358 6.79 20.20 -1.07
N LEU A 359 6.10 20.66 -2.11
CA LEU A 359 6.63 20.71 -3.48
C LEU A 359 7.98 21.40 -3.63
N PRO A 360 8.29 22.53 -2.94
CA PRO A 360 9.58 23.21 -3.11
C PRO A 360 10.79 22.36 -2.74
N VAL A 361 10.61 21.32 -1.94
CA VAL A 361 11.69 20.43 -1.45
C VAL A 361 11.46 18.97 -1.77
N VAL A 362 10.44 18.66 -2.59
CA VAL A 362 10.09 17.28 -2.93
C VAL A 362 11.23 16.54 -3.63
N THR A 363 11.43 15.28 -3.30
CA THR A 363 12.23 14.38 -4.13
C THR A 363 11.47 14.10 -5.41
N SER A 364 11.80 14.81 -6.49
CA SER A 364 11.08 14.72 -7.77
C SER A 364 11.57 13.54 -8.60
N PRO A 365 10.74 12.52 -8.86
CA PRO A 365 11.05 11.50 -9.85
C PRO A 365 10.85 12.04 -11.27
N ALA A 366 11.54 11.43 -12.25
CA ALA A 366 11.42 11.84 -13.65
C ALA A 366 10.10 11.39 -14.30
N MET A 367 9.57 10.22 -13.88
CA MET A 367 8.45 9.55 -14.54
C MET A 367 7.08 9.91 -13.98
N VAL A 368 7.01 10.41 -12.74
CA VAL A 368 5.77 10.81 -12.07
C VAL A 368 5.87 12.26 -11.65
N ASN A 369 4.96 13.09 -12.13
CA ASN A 369 4.96 14.53 -11.81
C ASN A 369 4.36 14.75 -10.41
N PRO A 370 5.11 15.30 -9.42
CA PRO A 370 4.62 15.49 -8.05
C PRO A 370 3.41 16.42 -7.94
N TYR A 371 3.34 17.47 -8.77
CA TYR A 371 2.21 18.41 -8.78
C TYR A 371 0.92 17.71 -9.20
N HIS A 372 0.98 16.93 -10.30
CA HIS A 372 -0.18 16.16 -10.76
C HIS A 372 -0.60 15.09 -9.74
N PHE A 373 0.38 14.44 -9.10
CA PHE A 373 0.10 13.44 -8.07
C PHE A 373 -0.64 14.06 -6.86
N ILE A 374 -0.18 15.22 -6.34
CA ILE A 374 -0.89 15.95 -5.27
C ILE A 374 -2.30 16.32 -5.72
N LYS A 375 -2.45 16.82 -6.94
CA LYS A 375 -3.75 17.20 -7.49
C LYS A 375 -4.73 16.03 -7.50
N GLU A 376 -4.32 14.87 -7.98
CA GLU A 376 -5.15 13.65 -7.95
C GLU A 376 -5.49 13.20 -6.53
N VAL A 377 -4.54 13.30 -5.60
CA VAL A 377 -4.77 12.98 -4.19
C VAL A 377 -5.84 13.89 -3.60
N ILE A 378 -5.72 15.20 -3.78
CA ILE A 378 -6.61 16.20 -3.17
C ILE A 378 -7.98 16.22 -3.86
N GLU A 379 -8.01 16.18 -5.20
CA GLU A 379 -9.25 16.37 -5.95
C GLU A 379 -10.03 15.08 -6.19
N ILE A 380 -9.38 13.91 -6.21
CA ILE A 380 -10.03 12.66 -6.60
C ILE A 380 -10.05 11.65 -5.44
N ARG A 381 -8.88 11.38 -4.82
CA ARG A 381 -8.76 10.29 -3.84
C ARG A 381 -9.38 10.64 -2.49
N LEU A 382 -8.91 11.73 -1.86
CA LEU A 382 -9.34 12.09 -0.51
C LEU A 382 -10.85 12.38 -0.40
N PRO A 383 -11.50 13.05 -1.37
CA PRO A 383 -12.94 13.29 -1.32
C PRO A 383 -13.80 12.14 -1.83
N ASN A 384 -13.22 10.97 -2.13
CA ASN A 384 -13.99 9.82 -2.62
C ASN A 384 -14.76 9.12 -1.48
N PRO A 385 -16.10 9.20 -1.44
CA PRO A 385 -16.91 8.69 -0.34
C PRO A 385 -16.97 7.16 -0.27
N PHE A 386 -16.45 6.48 -1.27
CA PHE A 386 -16.36 5.01 -1.29
C PHE A 386 -15.06 4.49 -0.65
N ILE A 387 -14.06 5.37 -0.47
CA ILE A 387 -12.84 5.05 0.26
C ILE A 387 -13.12 5.35 1.73
N LEU A 388 -13.75 4.40 2.42
CA LEU A 388 -14.16 4.54 3.82
C LEU A 388 -12.95 4.51 4.76
N ASP A 389 -12.07 5.50 4.63
CA ASP A 389 -10.94 5.65 5.53
C ASP A 389 -11.25 6.60 6.69
N SER A 390 -10.75 6.27 7.87
CA SER A 390 -11.05 6.99 9.10
C SER A 390 -9.83 7.75 9.62
N PRO A 391 -9.99 9.02 10.06
CA PRO A 391 -8.96 9.75 10.77
C PRO A 391 -8.37 8.95 11.94
N TRP A 392 -9.21 8.23 12.68
CA TRP A 392 -8.84 7.41 13.83
C TRP A 392 -7.96 6.21 13.47
N ARG A 393 -8.12 5.63 12.29
CA ARG A 393 -7.24 4.57 11.79
C ARG A 393 -5.89 5.13 11.34
N ILE A 394 -5.91 6.29 10.67
CA ILE A 394 -4.71 6.90 10.11
C ILE A 394 -3.81 7.46 11.20
N ILE A 395 -4.37 7.97 12.29
CA ILE A 395 -3.61 8.60 13.39
C ILE A 395 -2.80 7.59 14.22
N ALA A 396 -3.12 6.28 14.16
CA ALA A 396 -2.35 5.25 14.84
C ALA A 396 -0.85 5.33 14.47
N ASP A 397 0.03 5.00 15.41
CA ASP A 397 1.48 4.96 15.22
C ASP A 397 2.10 6.26 14.67
N THR A 398 1.50 7.42 14.95
CA THR A 398 1.94 8.70 14.38
C THR A 398 3.34 9.09 14.86
N SER A 399 3.77 8.70 16.07
CA SER A 399 5.14 8.92 16.53
C SER A 399 6.20 8.27 15.63
N LEU A 400 5.88 7.14 14.99
CA LEU A 400 6.73 6.47 14.00
C LEU A 400 6.61 7.07 12.59
N LYS A 401 5.52 7.77 12.32
CA LYS A 401 5.22 8.36 11.02
C LYS A 401 5.75 9.77 10.86
N MET A 402 5.76 10.56 11.93
CA MET A 402 6.21 11.97 11.92
C MET A 402 7.61 12.16 11.32
N PRO A 403 8.64 11.37 11.69
CA PRO A 403 9.99 11.59 11.17
C PRO A 403 10.08 11.35 9.65
N ILE A 404 9.21 10.53 9.10
CA ILE A 404 9.17 10.21 7.66
C ILE A 404 8.28 11.21 6.92
N ARG A 405 7.06 11.46 7.42
CA ARG A 405 6.03 12.23 6.72
C ARG A 405 6.26 13.72 6.75
N PHE A 406 6.85 14.24 7.82
CA PHE A 406 7.18 15.67 7.96
C PHE A 406 8.68 15.90 8.17
N GLY A 407 9.34 15.01 8.92
CA GLY A 407 10.75 15.15 9.24
C GLY A 407 11.67 15.16 8.01
N GLU A 408 11.38 14.37 6.99
CA GLU A 408 12.17 14.40 5.75
C GLU A 408 12.04 15.75 5.01
N THR A 409 10.85 16.36 5.02
CA THR A 409 10.63 17.72 4.50
C THR A 409 11.38 18.75 5.33
N LEU A 410 11.34 18.67 6.67
CA LEU A 410 12.09 19.56 7.56
C LEU A 410 13.60 19.45 7.33
N LYS A 411 14.14 18.24 7.21
CA LYS A 411 15.55 17.99 6.85
C LYS A 411 15.92 18.59 5.48
N ALA A 412 15.01 18.50 4.51
CA ALA A 412 15.25 19.07 3.18
C ALA A 412 15.34 20.61 3.26
N TYR A 413 14.47 21.25 4.04
CA TYR A 413 14.56 22.70 4.30
C TYR A 413 15.83 23.07 5.07
N LYS A 414 16.19 22.32 6.12
CA LYS A 414 17.45 22.54 6.88
C LYS A 414 18.68 22.54 5.96
N ARG A 415 18.73 21.63 4.98
CA ARG A 415 19.80 21.58 3.98
C ARG A 415 19.83 22.80 3.04
N GLN A 416 18.71 23.48 2.84
CA GLN A 416 18.62 24.69 2.01
C GLN A 416 18.99 25.97 2.77
N GLY A 417 19.10 25.94 4.08
CA GLY A 417 19.46 27.06 4.97
C GLY A 417 18.42 27.34 6.04
N GLU A 418 18.89 27.80 7.20
CA GLU A 418 18.06 28.04 8.40
C GLU A 418 16.91 29.02 8.13
N ASN A 419 17.17 30.10 7.41
CA ASN A 419 16.12 31.12 7.12
C ASN A 419 14.93 30.56 6.34
N LYS A 420 15.06 29.45 5.61
CA LYS A 420 13.97 28.85 4.85
C LYS A 420 13.08 27.96 5.72
N ILE A 421 13.67 27.19 6.62
CA ILE A 421 12.90 26.32 7.52
C ILE A 421 12.08 27.12 8.51
N GLU A 422 12.59 28.25 9.03
CA GLU A 422 11.87 29.14 9.93
C GLU A 422 10.61 29.77 9.31
N GLN A 423 10.55 29.87 7.97
CA GLN A 423 9.39 30.42 7.25
C GLN A 423 8.20 29.45 7.19
N LEU A 424 8.41 28.17 7.48
CA LEU A 424 7.32 27.19 7.47
C LEU A 424 6.22 27.58 8.46
N THR A 425 4.99 27.44 8.04
CA THR A 425 3.78 27.81 8.79
C THR A 425 2.89 26.61 9.04
N TYR A 426 2.63 25.81 7.99
CA TYR A 426 1.58 24.79 8.01
C TYR A 426 2.06 23.47 8.60
N ILE A 427 3.28 23.02 8.31
CA ILE A 427 3.89 21.84 8.95
C ILE A 427 4.03 22.06 10.46
N PRO A 428 4.57 23.20 10.96
CA PRO A 428 4.57 23.50 12.39
C PRO A 428 3.17 23.53 13.03
N LEU A 429 2.16 24.02 12.29
CA LEU A 429 0.76 24.03 12.76
C LEU A 429 0.22 22.60 12.89
N VAL A 430 0.55 21.70 11.97
CA VAL A 430 0.19 20.27 12.06
C VAL A 430 0.88 19.60 13.25
N ILE A 431 2.15 19.91 13.50
CA ILE A 431 2.89 19.39 14.67
C ILE A 431 2.22 19.87 15.98
N ALA A 432 1.83 21.13 16.06
CA ALA A 432 1.07 21.66 17.21
C ALA A 432 -0.28 20.96 17.35
N GLY A 433 -0.99 20.73 16.24
CA GLY A 433 -2.23 19.94 16.18
C GLY A 433 -2.06 18.52 16.69
N TRP A 434 -0.94 17.86 16.35
CA TRP A 434 -0.63 16.53 16.86
C TRP A 434 -0.38 16.55 18.37
N CYS A 435 0.41 17.49 18.88
CA CYS A 435 0.59 17.67 20.32
C CYS A 435 -0.76 17.92 21.02
N ARG A 436 -1.64 18.71 20.39
CA ARG A 436 -3.01 18.95 20.88
C ARG A 436 -3.86 17.67 20.89
N TYR A 437 -3.72 16.82 19.88
CA TYR A 437 -4.40 15.52 19.81
C TYR A 437 -4.00 14.60 20.96
N LEU A 438 -2.73 14.59 21.35
CA LEU A 438 -2.22 13.76 22.45
C LEU A 438 -2.84 14.08 23.82
N LEU A 439 -3.50 15.24 23.98
CA LEU A 439 -4.25 15.57 25.22
C LEU A 439 -5.50 14.69 25.41
N GLY A 440 -5.95 13.95 24.41
CA GLY A 440 -7.13 13.07 24.50
C GLY A 440 -8.46 13.80 24.65
N ILE A 441 -8.55 15.06 24.20
CA ILE A 441 -9.76 15.90 24.27
C ILE A 441 -9.98 16.56 22.90
N ASN A 442 -11.17 16.44 22.32
CA ASN A 442 -11.51 17.08 21.05
C ASN A 442 -11.80 18.59 21.20
N ASP A 443 -12.06 19.28 20.09
CA ASP A 443 -12.32 20.73 20.07
C ASP A 443 -13.56 21.14 20.90
N ALA A 444 -14.58 20.30 20.94
CA ALA A 444 -15.77 20.51 21.77
C ALA A 444 -15.56 20.20 23.27
N GLY A 445 -14.37 19.75 23.67
CA GLY A 445 -14.05 19.42 25.06
C GLY A 445 -14.47 18.01 25.46
N LYS A 446 -14.80 17.11 24.51
CA LYS A 446 -15.13 15.71 24.76
C LYS A 446 -13.85 14.89 24.80
N ALA A 447 -13.67 14.08 25.85
CA ALA A 447 -12.55 13.16 25.97
C ALA A 447 -12.65 11.99 24.96
N TYR A 448 -11.49 11.53 24.50
CA TYR A 448 -11.34 10.33 23.69
C TYR A 448 -10.05 9.58 24.09
N GLU A 449 -10.00 8.29 23.78
CA GLU A 449 -8.78 7.51 23.91
C GLU A 449 -7.85 7.80 22.72
N VAL A 450 -6.61 8.19 23.02
CA VAL A 450 -5.58 8.38 21.98
C VAL A 450 -5.31 7.04 21.30
N GLY A 451 -5.26 7.05 19.98
CA GLY A 451 -5.04 5.82 19.20
C GLY A 451 -3.74 5.11 19.56
N PRO A 452 -3.61 3.82 19.22
CA PRO A 452 -2.43 3.03 19.56
C PRO A 452 -1.18 3.65 18.95
N ASP A 453 -0.17 3.86 19.81
CA ASP A 453 1.11 4.43 19.42
C ASP A 453 2.20 3.92 20.39
N PRO A 454 3.33 3.35 19.90
CA PRO A 454 4.39 2.82 20.76
C PRO A 454 4.96 3.82 21.75
N ARG A 455 4.92 5.11 21.42
CA ARG A 455 5.39 6.21 22.27
C ARG A 455 4.27 6.98 22.96
N GLY A 456 3.00 6.61 22.70
CA GLY A 456 1.82 7.35 23.15
C GLY A 456 1.82 7.65 24.65
N ALA A 457 2.06 6.64 25.49
CA ALA A 457 2.06 6.81 26.94
C ALA A 457 3.15 7.80 27.44
N ILE A 458 4.35 7.76 26.85
CA ILE A 458 5.45 8.67 27.20
C ILE A 458 5.13 10.10 26.78
N LEU A 459 4.59 10.27 25.57
CA LEU A 459 4.22 11.57 25.01
C LEU A 459 3.08 12.21 25.80
N GLN A 460 2.05 11.45 26.15
CA GLN A 460 0.94 11.93 26.98
C GLN A 460 1.40 12.33 28.39
N LYS A 461 2.33 11.56 28.98
CA LYS A 461 2.92 11.89 30.29
C LYS A 461 3.69 13.21 30.25
N ALA A 462 4.40 13.51 29.17
CA ALA A 462 5.10 14.79 29.01
C ALA A 462 4.12 15.99 29.04
N LEU A 463 2.91 15.80 28.50
CA LEU A 463 1.86 16.82 28.43
C LEU A 463 0.93 16.84 29.66
N GLU A 464 1.17 16.00 30.66
CA GLU A 464 0.33 15.92 31.86
C GLU A 464 0.22 17.27 32.56
N GLY A 465 -1.03 17.67 32.89
CA GLY A 465 -1.33 18.94 33.53
C GLY A 465 -1.68 20.07 32.55
N LEU A 466 -1.57 19.85 31.24
CA LEU A 466 -2.11 20.76 30.24
C LEU A 466 -3.58 20.40 29.94
N TYR A 467 -4.44 21.42 29.87
CA TYR A 467 -5.87 21.29 29.59
C TYR A 467 -6.36 22.45 28.73
N LEU A 468 -7.54 22.32 28.13
CA LEU A 468 -8.17 23.45 27.44
C LEU A 468 -8.41 24.62 28.41
N GLY A 469 -8.03 25.80 27.99
CA GLY A 469 -8.15 27.03 28.80
C GLY A 469 -7.10 27.17 29.92
N LYS A 470 -6.21 26.19 30.10
CA LYS A 470 -5.14 26.22 31.09
C LYS A 470 -3.78 25.93 30.45
N ASN A 471 -3.07 26.99 30.15
CA ASN A 471 -1.84 26.97 29.34
C ASN A 471 -0.57 27.31 30.16
N GLU A 472 -0.49 26.87 31.42
CA GLU A 472 0.69 27.10 32.23
C GLU A 472 1.83 26.13 31.84
N ASN A 473 3.05 26.67 31.70
CA ASN A 473 4.28 25.91 31.47
C ASN A 473 4.29 25.12 30.13
N ILE A 474 3.64 25.62 29.08
CA ILE A 474 3.61 25.00 27.75
C ILE A 474 5.02 24.65 27.27
N SER A 475 5.95 25.61 27.29
CA SER A 475 7.34 25.40 26.84
C SER A 475 8.03 24.27 27.60
N LEU A 476 7.85 24.21 28.91
CA LEU A 476 8.45 23.15 29.75
C LEU A 476 7.88 21.76 29.38
N LYS A 477 6.57 21.68 29.08
CA LYS A 477 5.87 20.45 28.77
C LYS A 477 6.11 19.97 27.35
N LEU A 478 6.22 20.88 26.39
CA LEU A 478 6.49 20.55 25.00
C LEU A 478 7.98 20.32 24.71
N ALA A 479 8.89 20.94 25.48
CA ALA A 479 10.33 20.85 25.23
C ALA A 479 10.86 19.41 25.03
N PRO A 480 10.50 18.40 25.85
CA PRO A 480 10.96 17.03 25.65
C PRO A 480 10.47 16.40 24.34
N ILE A 481 9.33 16.87 23.82
CA ILE A 481 8.76 16.39 22.55
C ILE A 481 9.42 17.11 21.37
N LEU A 482 9.44 18.45 21.40
CA LEU A 482 9.88 19.28 20.27
C LEU A 482 11.40 19.26 20.06
N SER A 483 12.20 18.90 21.08
CA SER A 483 13.63 18.70 20.95
C SER A 483 14.02 17.30 20.48
N ASP A 484 13.09 16.36 20.43
CA ASP A 484 13.37 14.96 20.09
C ASP A 484 13.53 14.79 18.57
N GLU A 485 14.76 14.73 18.10
CA GLU A 485 15.07 14.49 16.69
C GLU A 485 14.54 13.17 16.15
N SER A 486 14.32 12.17 17.00
CA SER A 486 13.76 10.90 16.56
C SER A 486 12.27 11.00 16.18
N LEU A 487 11.57 12.05 16.61
CA LEU A 487 10.18 12.34 16.24
C LEU A 487 10.07 13.19 14.97
N PHE A 488 11.00 14.14 14.76
CA PHE A 488 10.86 15.12 13.68
C PHE A 488 12.05 15.14 12.71
N GLY A 489 13.05 14.30 12.94
CA GLY A 489 14.27 14.28 12.14
C GLY A 489 15.20 15.47 12.37
N VAL A 490 14.76 16.44 13.16
CA VAL A 490 15.49 17.65 13.58
C VAL A 490 15.02 18.05 14.99
N ASN A 491 15.89 18.75 15.75
CA ASN A 491 15.46 19.44 16.93
C ASN A 491 14.75 20.74 16.52
N LEU A 492 13.45 20.86 16.81
CA LEU A 492 12.63 21.98 16.35
C LEU A 492 13.07 23.33 16.93
N TYR A 493 13.67 23.36 18.13
CA TYR A 493 14.20 24.61 18.69
C TYR A 493 15.47 25.08 17.95
N GLU A 494 16.36 24.16 17.60
CA GLU A 494 17.58 24.48 16.86
C GLU A 494 17.32 25.01 15.45
N VAL A 495 16.21 24.62 14.85
CA VAL A 495 15.81 25.10 13.52
C VAL A 495 14.79 26.23 13.56
N GLY A 496 14.58 26.88 14.71
CA GLY A 496 13.72 28.06 14.85
C GLY A 496 12.21 27.79 14.86
N LEU A 497 11.78 26.51 14.87
CA LEU A 497 10.36 26.15 14.83
C LEU A 497 9.74 25.87 16.20
N GLY A 498 10.54 25.56 17.23
CA GLY A 498 10.02 25.12 18.53
C GLY A 498 9.09 26.13 19.18
N THR A 499 9.51 27.40 19.30
CA THR A 499 8.68 28.48 19.85
C THR A 499 7.44 28.77 19.01
N LYS A 500 7.52 28.60 17.69
CA LYS A 500 6.37 28.72 16.78
C LYS A 500 5.32 27.64 17.05
N VAL A 501 5.76 26.37 17.21
CA VAL A 501 4.88 25.26 17.57
C VAL A 501 4.24 25.47 18.94
N GLU A 502 5.01 25.95 19.94
CA GLU A 502 4.46 26.30 21.26
C GLU A 502 3.36 27.36 21.16
N HIS A 503 3.59 28.41 20.35
CA HIS A 503 2.62 29.45 20.13
C HIS A 503 1.32 28.90 19.49
N TYR A 504 1.44 28.07 18.44
CA TYR A 504 0.29 27.45 17.81
C TYR A 504 -0.44 26.50 18.78
N PHE A 505 0.30 25.72 19.56
CA PHE A 505 -0.29 24.86 20.58
C PHE A 505 -1.07 25.66 21.63
N ALA A 506 -0.53 26.81 22.09
CA ALA A 506 -1.21 27.69 23.03
C ALA A 506 -2.55 28.19 22.47
N GLU A 507 -2.58 28.60 21.20
CA GLU A 507 -3.80 29.03 20.55
C GLU A 507 -4.81 27.89 20.34
N LEU A 508 -4.34 26.70 19.92
CA LEU A 508 -5.16 25.52 19.74
C LEU A 508 -5.73 24.94 21.05
N THR A 509 -5.18 25.34 22.19
CA THR A 509 -5.62 24.90 23.53
C THR A 509 -6.24 26.04 24.36
N ALA A 510 -6.39 27.23 23.78
CA ALA A 510 -6.86 28.41 24.53
C ALA A 510 -8.28 28.25 25.09
N ASP A 511 -9.16 27.57 24.38
CA ASP A 511 -10.54 27.27 24.81
C ASP A 511 -11.11 26.12 23.97
N LYS A 512 -12.37 25.81 24.16
CA LYS A 512 -13.18 24.93 23.27
C LYS A 512 -13.57 25.65 21.99
N ASN A 513 -13.75 24.89 20.92
CA ASN A 513 -14.23 25.39 19.61
C ASN A 513 -13.34 26.50 19.02
N VAL A 514 -12.02 26.40 19.21
CA VAL A 514 -11.04 27.39 18.72
C VAL A 514 -10.32 26.93 17.46
N ILE A 515 -10.28 25.63 17.18
CA ILE A 515 -9.44 25.05 16.10
C ILE A 515 -9.76 25.70 14.76
N GLN A 516 -11.03 25.84 14.40
CA GLN A 516 -11.41 26.46 13.12
C GLN A 516 -10.97 27.93 13.04
N LYS A 517 -11.05 28.70 14.13
CA LYS A 517 -10.57 30.09 14.16
C LYS A 517 -9.05 30.18 14.01
N VAL A 518 -8.33 29.24 14.64
CA VAL A 518 -6.86 29.19 14.53
C VAL A 518 -6.45 28.82 13.11
N LEU A 519 -7.11 27.82 12.51
CA LEU A 519 -6.87 27.45 11.12
C LEU A 519 -7.15 28.62 10.17
N ASP A 520 -8.30 29.27 10.29
CA ASP A 520 -8.68 30.42 9.47
C ASP A 520 -7.64 31.55 9.57
N LYS A 521 -7.18 31.89 10.77
CA LYS A 521 -6.15 32.89 11.01
C LYS A 521 -4.86 32.66 10.22
N TYR A 522 -4.40 31.40 10.14
CA TYR A 522 -3.11 31.07 9.50
C TYR A 522 -3.25 30.67 8.03
N LEU A 523 -4.42 30.30 7.58
CA LEU A 523 -4.66 29.90 6.19
C LEU A 523 -5.05 31.08 5.29
N MET A 524 -5.61 32.16 5.85
CA MET A 524 -6.00 33.37 5.11
C MET A 524 -4.85 34.39 4.97
N GLN A 525 -3.67 34.08 5.48
CA GLN A 525 -2.47 34.90 5.29
C GLN A 525 -1.74 34.47 4.00
#